data_fad10e03711afa1b9342160245536b0f
#
_entry.id   fad10e03711afa1b9342160245536b0f
#
_cell.length_a   1.000
_cell.length_b   1.000
_cell.length_c   1.000
_cell.angle_alpha   90.00
_cell.angle_beta   90.00
_cell.angle_gamma   90.00
#
_symmetry.space_group_name_H-M   'P 1'
#
loop_
_entity.id
_entity.type
_entity.pdbx_description
1 polymer ?
#
loop_
_entity_poly.entity_id
_entity_poly.type
_entity_poly.pdbx_seq_one_letter_code
_entity_poly.pdbx_strand_id
1 'polypeptide(L)'
;MSKNYFPSYESECNCGCGTNNVNKEHLDRLNLARSIAGIPFPASSFCRCQKHNDDEGGRASSSHVSTNTRECCATDITITSSRARYLTLNALVKAGFTRIGVAKTFIHVDSDKNKPDELVWLY
;
A
#
# COMPACT_ATOMS: atom_id res chain seq x y z
N MET A 1 10.88 -4.50 -19.24
CA MET A 1 10.76 -3.41 -18.24
C MET A 1 9.35 -3.38 -17.67
N SER A 2 9.25 -3.31 -16.38
CA SER A 2 7.94 -3.23 -15.72
C SER A 2 7.37 -1.82 -15.88
N LYS A 3 6.07 -1.75 -16.19
CA LYS A 3 5.36 -0.48 -16.25
C LYS A 3 5.15 0.04 -14.83
N ASN A 4 5.36 1.34 -14.61
CA ASN A 4 5.01 1.98 -13.34
C ASN A 4 3.58 2.52 -13.42
N TYR A 5 2.68 1.94 -12.63
CA TYR A 5 1.28 2.36 -12.54
C TYR A 5 1.06 3.41 -11.45
N PHE A 6 2.09 3.73 -10.67
CA PHE A 6 1.99 4.63 -9.52
C PHE A 6 3.01 5.77 -9.65
N PRO A 7 2.68 6.81 -10.44
CA PRO A 7 3.56 7.97 -10.52
C PRO A 7 3.72 8.62 -9.14
N SER A 8 4.79 9.38 -8.96
CA SER A 8 5.17 9.91 -7.65
C SER A 8 4.06 10.67 -6.93
N TYR A 9 3.18 11.36 -7.67
CA TYR A 9 2.08 12.10 -7.04
C TYR A 9 1.05 11.19 -6.38
N GLU A 10 0.93 9.92 -6.79
CA GLU A 10 -0.01 8.97 -6.17
C GLU A 10 0.52 8.41 -4.85
N SER A 11 1.83 8.33 -4.68
CA SER A 11 2.43 7.84 -3.43
C SER A 11 2.68 8.95 -2.41
N GLU A 12 2.58 10.21 -2.80
CA GLU A 12 2.75 11.35 -1.91
C GLU A 12 1.72 11.35 -0.78
N CYS A 13 2.12 11.92 0.37
CA CYS A 13 1.23 12.09 1.50
C CYS A 13 0.02 12.96 1.10
N ASN A 14 -1.18 12.51 1.43
CA ASN A 14 -2.43 13.18 1.07
C ASN A 14 -2.61 14.56 1.73
N CYS A 15 -1.79 14.91 2.71
CA CYS A 15 -1.87 16.23 3.34
C CYS A 15 -1.28 17.36 2.47
N GLY A 16 -0.65 17.01 1.35
CA GLY A 16 -0.06 17.98 0.43
C GLY A 16 1.36 18.43 0.79
N CYS A 17 2.00 17.81 1.77
CA CYS A 17 3.36 18.18 2.19
C CYS A 17 4.45 17.68 1.24
N GLY A 18 4.12 16.85 0.26
CA GLY A 18 5.07 16.29 -0.70
C GLY A 18 5.87 15.09 -0.20
N THR A 19 5.61 14.62 1.03
CA THR A 19 6.30 13.47 1.57
C THR A 19 6.05 12.24 0.72
N ASN A 20 7.14 11.63 0.21
CA ASN A 20 7.06 10.52 -0.74
C ASN A 20 8.35 9.68 -0.72
N ASN A 21 8.70 9.12 0.43
CA ASN A 21 9.85 8.21 0.53
C ASN A 21 9.36 6.76 0.50
N VAL A 22 8.93 6.30 -0.68
CA VAL A 22 8.38 4.96 -0.86
C VAL A 22 9.51 3.93 -1.05
N ASN A 23 9.38 2.79 -0.39
CA ASN A 23 10.29 1.67 -0.56
C ASN A 23 10.20 1.13 -1.99
N LYS A 24 11.34 1.04 -2.67
CA LYS A 24 11.40 0.62 -4.08
C LYS A 24 10.92 -0.82 -4.27
N GLU A 25 11.31 -1.73 -3.40
CA GLU A 25 10.90 -3.12 -3.47
C GLU A 25 9.38 -3.27 -3.31
N HIS A 26 8.78 -2.51 -2.39
CA HIS A 26 7.34 -2.48 -2.22
C HIS A 26 6.64 -1.96 -3.48
N LEU A 27 7.14 -0.87 -4.04
CA LEU A 27 6.58 -0.27 -5.26
C LEU A 27 6.69 -1.23 -6.45
N ASP A 28 7.84 -1.86 -6.65
CA ASP A 28 8.06 -2.81 -7.75
C ASP A 28 7.10 -4.01 -7.65
N ARG A 29 6.93 -4.54 -6.43
CA ARG A 29 6.02 -5.65 -6.19
C ARG A 29 4.56 -5.24 -6.38
N LEU A 30 4.21 -4.02 -5.98
CA LEU A 30 2.86 -3.48 -6.18
C LEU A 30 2.55 -3.31 -7.67
N ASN A 31 3.51 -2.83 -8.45
CA ASN A 31 3.38 -2.73 -9.91
C ASN A 31 3.18 -4.11 -10.56
N LEU A 32 3.91 -5.12 -10.08
CA LEU A 32 3.72 -6.50 -10.55
C LEU A 32 2.30 -6.99 -10.25
N ALA A 33 1.82 -6.78 -9.05
CA ALA A 33 0.46 -7.15 -8.66
C ALA A 33 -0.59 -6.47 -9.54
N ARG A 34 -0.42 -5.18 -9.79
CA ARG A 34 -1.31 -4.41 -10.67
C ARG A 34 -1.36 -5.02 -12.07
N SER A 35 -0.21 -5.43 -12.61
CA SER A 35 -0.15 -6.09 -13.93
C SER A 35 -0.88 -7.43 -13.91
N ILE A 36 -0.72 -8.23 -12.85
CA ILE A 36 -1.40 -9.53 -12.71
C ILE A 36 -2.90 -9.36 -12.60
N ALA A 37 -3.36 -8.37 -11.82
CA ALA A 37 -4.78 -8.14 -11.57
C ALA A 37 -5.54 -7.71 -12.83
N GLY A 38 -4.91 -6.93 -13.69
CA GLY A 38 -5.54 -6.41 -14.89
C GLY A 38 -6.62 -5.36 -14.65
N ILE A 39 -6.70 -4.82 -13.45
CA ILE A 39 -7.63 -3.75 -13.05
C ILE A 39 -6.88 -2.65 -12.31
N PRO A 40 -7.41 -1.42 -12.25
CA PRO A 40 -6.77 -0.34 -11.50
C PRO A 40 -6.66 -0.64 -10.01
N PHE A 41 -5.63 -0.09 -9.36
CA PHE A 41 -5.42 -0.12 -7.91
C PHE A 41 -5.51 1.33 -7.39
N PRO A 42 -6.71 1.88 -7.20
CA PRO A 42 -6.82 3.24 -6.65
C PRO A 42 -6.31 3.25 -5.22
N ALA A 43 -5.25 4.02 -4.97
CA ALA A 43 -4.65 4.11 -3.66
C ALA A 43 -5.36 5.20 -2.83
N SER A 44 -6.08 4.81 -1.80
CA SER A 44 -6.73 5.75 -0.87
C SER A 44 -5.75 6.25 0.19
N SER A 45 -4.69 5.48 0.48
CA SER A 45 -3.61 5.88 1.36
C SER A 45 -2.33 5.18 0.90
N PHE A 46 -1.22 5.92 0.87
CA PHE A 46 0.08 5.39 0.47
C PHE A 46 1.12 5.87 1.49
N CYS A 47 1.97 6.84 1.16
CA CYS A 47 2.89 7.40 2.14
C CYS A 47 2.22 8.47 3.00
N ARG A 48 2.54 8.52 4.28
CA ARG A 48 2.08 9.54 5.23
C ARG A 48 3.28 10.16 5.94
N CYS A 49 3.31 11.48 6.06
CA CYS A 49 4.23 12.13 6.97
C CYS A 49 3.78 11.83 8.42
N GLN A 50 4.66 12.04 9.39
CA GLN A 50 4.34 11.74 10.79
C GLN A 50 3.10 12.48 11.26
N LYS A 51 3.01 13.78 10.92
CA LYS A 51 1.87 14.60 11.31
C LYS A 51 0.56 14.08 10.73
N HIS A 52 0.52 13.76 9.42
CA HIS A 52 -0.68 13.22 8.79
C HIS A 52 -1.08 11.90 9.43
N ASN A 53 -0.12 11.03 9.72
CA ASN A 53 -0.37 9.76 10.38
C ASN A 53 -1.00 9.96 11.75
N ASP A 54 -0.50 10.92 12.53
CA ASP A 54 -1.05 11.24 13.84
C ASP A 54 -2.46 11.82 13.72
N ASP A 55 -2.68 12.74 12.76
CA ASP A 55 -3.99 13.37 12.52
C ASP A 55 -5.06 12.34 12.13
N GLU A 56 -4.67 11.28 11.40
CA GLU A 56 -5.57 10.20 11.00
C GLU A 56 -5.75 9.14 12.10
N GLY A 57 -5.14 9.34 13.28
CA GLY A 57 -5.20 8.38 14.38
C GLY A 57 -4.35 7.13 14.16
N GLY A 58 -3.40 7.19 13.23
CA GLY A 58 -2.51 6.08 12.94
C GLY A 58 -1.47 5.87 14.05
N ARG A 59 -0.94 4.66 14.12
CA ARG A 59 0.11 4.32 15.09
C ARG A 59 1.45 4.89 14.63
N ALA A 60 2.31 5.26 15.57
CA ALA A 60 3.67 5.73 15.26
C ALA A 60 4.48 4.70 14.47
N SER A 61 4.18 3.41 14.66
CA SER A 61 4.81 2.29 13.94
C SER A 61 4.12 1.94 12.62
N SER A 62 3.16 2.74 12.14
CA SER A 62 2.45 2.47 10.90
C SER A 62 3.41 2.33 9.72
N SER A 63 3.17 1.32 8.89
CA SER A 63 3.94 1.06 7.67
C SER A 63 3.72 2.12 6.58
N HIS A 64 2.71 3.00 6.74
CA HIS A 64 2.47 4.14 5.87
C HIS A 64 3.39 5.33 6.16
N VAL A 65 4.01 5.40 7.35
CA VAL A 65 4.83 6.55 7.73
C VAL A 65 6.09 6.65 6.87
N SER A 66 6.32 7.83 6.32
CA SER A 66 7.49 8.14 5.50
C SER A 66 8.19 9.38 6.07
N THR A 67 9.51 9.28 6.23
CA THR A 67 10.38 10.39 6.66
C THR A 67 11.67 10.34 5.84
N ASN A 68 12.59 11.26 6.07
CA ASN A 68 13.89 11.25 5.39
C ASN A 68 14.71 9.98 5.67
N THR A 69 14.43 9.33 6.81
CA THR A 69 15.17 8.14 7.24
C THR A 69 14.31 6.88 7.27
N ARG A 70 13.02 6.99 7.00
CA ARG A 70 12.10 5.87 7.01
C ARG A 70 11.28 5.85 5.71
N GLU A 71 11.37 4.75 4.97
CA GLU A 71 10.58 4.54 3.77
C GLU A 71 9.20 4.04 4.13
N CYS A 72 8.17 4.52 3.42
CA CYS A 72 6.86 3.90 3.54
C CYS A 72 6.83 2.61 2.72
N CYS A 73 6.12 1.63 3.22
CA CYS A 73 5.99 0.32 2.56
C CYS A 73 4.57 -0.24 2.67
N ALA A 74 3.57 0.64 2.69
CA ALA A 74 2.17 0.26 2.79
C ALA A 74 1.30 1.05 1.81
N THR A 75 0.25 0.39 1.31
CA THR A 75 -0.73 0.97 0.41
C THR A 75 -2.11 0.43 0.77
N ASP A 76 -3.10 1.32 0.82
CA ASP A 76 -4.51 0.92 0.94
C ASP A 76 -5.15 1.10 -0.44
N ILE A 77 -5.65 0.00 -0.99
CA ILE A 77 -6.24 -0.05 -2.33
C ILE A 77 -7.76 -0.03 -2.18
N THR A 78 -8.43 0.96 -2.77
CA THR A 78 -9.88 1.07 -2.73
C THR A 78 -10.52 -0.09 -3.50
N ILE A 79 -11.50 -0.74 -2.87
CA ILE A 79 -12.22 -1.88 -3.44
C ILE A 79 -13.71 -1.54 -3.52
N THR A 80 -14.29 -1.66 -4.72
CA THR A 80 -15.68 -1.29 -4.96
C THR A 80 -16.61 -2.49 -5.24
N SER A 81 -16.07 -3.70 -5.39
CA SER A 81 -16.87 -4.89 -5.65
C SER A 81 -16.17 -6.15 -5.16
N SER A 82 -16.94 -7.21 -5.01
CA SER A 82 -16.39 -8.51 -4.61
C SER A 82 -15.45 -9.08 -5.67
N ARG A 83 -15.72 -8.79 -6.95
CA ARG A 83 -14.83 -9.23 -8.03
C ARG A 83 -13.50 -8.49 -7.98
N ALA A 84 -13.52 -7.17 -7.79
CA ALA A 84 -12.30 -6.39 -7.63
C ALA A 84 -11.49 -6.87 -6.42
N ARG A 85 -12.17 -7.23 -5.34
CA ARG A 85 -11.51 -7.79 -4.14
C ARG A 85 -10.79 -9.09 -4.47
N TYR A 86 -11.44 -9.99 -5.18
CA TYR A 86 -10.82 -11.26 -5.57
C TYR A 86 -9.61 -11.04 -6.46
N LEU A 87 -9.76 -10.24 -7.51
CA LEU A 87 -8.67 -9.99 -8.46
C LEU A 87 -7.48 -9.31 -7.78
N THR A 88 -7.74 -8.35 -6.91
CA THR A 88 -6.71 -7.63 -6.18
C THR A 88 -5.99 -8.57 -5.20
N LEU A 89 -6.74 -9.28 -4.37
CA LEU A 89 -6.17 -10.19 -3.37
C LEU A 89 -5.32 -11.28 -4.04
N ASN A 90 -5.86 -11.91 -5.07
CA ASN A 90 -5.16 -12.94 -5.83
C ASN A 90 -3.84 -12.41 -6.42
N ALA A 91 -3.87 -11.21 -6.98
CA ALA A 91 -2.69 -10.58 -7.58
C ALA A 91 -1.62 -10.25 -6.52
N LEU A 92 -2.03 -9.74 -5.38
CA LEU A 92 -1.11 -9.41 -4.28
C LEU A 92 -0.40 -10.65 -3.77
N VAL A 93 -1.12 -11.75 -3.58
CA VAL A 93 -0.53 -13.02 -3.15
C VAL A 93 0.44 -13.54 -4.21
N LYS A 94 0.05 -13.52 -5.49
CA LYS A 94 0.91 -13.97 -6.60
C LYS A 94 2.16 -13.12 -6.75
N ALA A 95 2.07 -11.83 -6.45
CA ALA A 95 3.22 -10.92 -6.52
C ALA A 95 4.20 -11.11 -5.36
N GLY A 96 3.83 -11.90 -4.35
CA GLY A 96 4.70 -12.24 -3.24
C GLY A 96 4.49 -11.42 -1.97
N PHE A 97 3.40 -10.68 -1.87
CA PHE A 97 3.06 -10.00 -0.61
C PHE A 97 2.64 -11.02 0.45
N THR A 98 3.12 -10.81 1.66
CA THR A 98 2.87 -11.73 2.78
C THR A 98 2.14 -11.04 3.94
N ARG A 99 1.78 -9.78 3.79
CA ARG A 99 1.05 -9.01 4.81
C ARG A 99 -0.10 -8.28 4.15
N ILE A 100 -1.32 -8.77 4.36
CA ILE A 100 -2.52 -8.26 3.70
C ILE A 100 -3.64 -8.11 4.72
N GLY A 101 -4.26 -6.94 4.77
CA GLY A 101 -5.45 -6.69 5.58
C GLY A 101 -6.66 -6.47 4.68
N VAL A 102 -7.76 -7.19 4.95
CA VAL A 102 -8.97 -7.11 4.13
C VAL A 102 -10.06 -6.37 4.88
N ALA A 103 -10.48 -5.24 4.34
CA ALA A 103 -11.57 -4.45 4.87
C ALA A 103 -12.75 -4.43 3.89
N LYS A 104 -13.88 -3.90 4.32
CA LYS A 104 -15.09 -3.85 3.50
C LYS A 104 -14.89 -3.01 2.23
N THR A 105 -14.14 -1.91 2.31
CA THR A 105 -14.00 -0.94 1.22
C THR A 105 -12.58 -0.79 0.71
N PHE A 106 -11.62 -1.50 1.30
CA PHE A 106 -10.23 -1.44 0.86
C PHE A 106 -9.47 -2.72 1.21
N ILE A 107 -8.31 -2.88 0.58
CA ILE A 107 -7.33 -3.89 0.97
C ILE A 107 -6.04 -3.14 1.32
N HIS A 108 -5.56 -3.37 2.54
CA HIS A 108 -4.26 -2.91 2.98
C HIS A 108 -3.21 -3.95 2.60
N VAL A 109 -2.10 -3.50 2.05
CA VAL A 109 -0.95 -4.35 1.77
C VAL A 109 0.32 -3.64 2.21
N ASP A 110 1.21 -4.35 2.87
CA ASP A 110 2.49 -3.78 3.26
C ASP A 110 3.63 -4.78 3.13
N SER A 111 4.84 -4.24 3.09
CA SER A 111 6.09 -5.00 3.00
C SER A 111 6.99 -4.73 4.21
N ASP A 112 6.40 -4.45 5.37
CA ASP A 112 7.12 -4.06 6.58
C ASP A 112 7.87 -5.24 7.17
N LYS A 113 9.19 -5.24 7.01
CA LYS A 113 10.06 -6.33 7.48
C LYS A 113 10.21 -6.38 9.01
N ASN A 114 9.75 -5.34 9.70
CA ASN A 114 9.82 -5.26 11.17
C ASN A 114 8.56 -5.83 11.84
N LYS A 115 7.65 -6.37 11.05
CA LYS A 115 6.39 -6.96 11.53
C LYS A 115 6.27 -8.42 11.11
N PRO A 116 5.48 -9.24 11.84
CA PRO A 116 5.26 -10.64 11.44
C PRO A 116 4.70 -10.75 10.02
N ASP A 117 5.18 -11.71 9.25
CA ASP A 117 4.69 -11.96 7.89
C ASP A 117 3.82 -13.22 7.81
N GLU A 118 3.41 -13.56 6.59
CA GLU A 118 2.49 -14.68 6.31
C GLU A 118 1.15 -14.51 7.04
N LEU A 119 0.63 -13.27 7.05
CA LEU A 119 -0.63 -12.93 7.69
C LEU A 119 -1.60 -12.29 6.70
N VAL A 120 -2.84 -12.75 6.74
CA VAL A 120 -4.00 -12.05 6.15
C VAL A 120 -4.99 -11.83 7.27
N TRP A 121 -5.33 -10.59 7.54
CA TRP A 121 -6.25 -10.26 8.64
C TRP A 121 -7.48 -9.53 8.13
N LEU A 122 -8.50 -9.49 8.96
CA LEU A 122 -9.75 -8.77 8.70
C LEU A 122 -9.83 -7.53 9.58
N TYR A 123 -10.37 -6.49 9.02
CA TYR A 123 -10.67 -5.28 9.76
C TYR A 123 -12.08 -5.35 10.35
#